data_ae8200412e278d284116c4e3274650e7
#
_entry.id   ae8200412e278d284116c4e3274650e7
#
_cell.length_a   1.000
_cell.length_b   1.000
_cell.length_c   1.000
_cell.angle_alpha   90.00
_cell.angle_beta   90.00
_cell.angle_gamma   90.00
#
_symmetry.space_group_name_H-M   'P 1'
#
loop_
_entity.id
_entity.type
_entity.pdbx_description
1 polymer ?
#
loop_
_entity_poly.entity_id
_entity_poly.type
_entity_poly.pdbx_seq_one_letter_code
_entity_poly.pdbx_strand_id
1 'polypeptide(L)'
;MRCVMAEGCIYIYTGDGRGKSPAAIGRAVQAAVEGKRVVIIQFLKGKGLEDSDFLRRMEPEIKLFRFEKSDSNFAELSEEKKQEEIQNIRNGIGFAKKVLTTGECDLLILDEVLGLVEKGIITVDTLKALLECRGDTDVILTGITLNDEICVLADEVSKIETVKFKVWD
;
A
#
# COMPACT_ATOMS: atom_id res chain seq x y z
N MET A 1 -12.36 -28.03 -19.80
CA MET A 1 -11.13 -27.23 -19.72
C MET A 1 -11.36 -26.10 -18.72
N ARG A 2 -10.86 -26.24 -17.50
CA ARG A 2 -10.90 -25.12 -16.55
C ARG A 2 -9.92 -24.08 -17.07
N CYS A 3 -10.42 -22.90 -17.48
CA CYS A 3 -9.61 -21.73 -17.69
C CYS A 3 -9.02 -21.39 -16.30
N VAL A 4 -7.76 -21.68 -16.07
CA VAL A 4 -7.05 -21.20 -14.91
C VAL A 4 -6.90 -19.69 -15.16
N MET A 5 -7.76 -18.90 -14.54
CA MET A 5 -7.58 -17.45 -14.52
C MET A 5 -6.23 -17.19 -13.88
N ALA A 6 -5.36 -16.46 -14.56
CA ALA A 6 -4.06 -16.10 -14.02
C ALA A 6 -4.29 -15.26 -12.76
N GLU A 7 -3.68 -15.67 -11.64
CA GLU A 7 -3.69 -14.83 -10.43
C GLU A 7 -2.91 -13.53 -10.69
N GLY A 8 -3.36 -12.44 -10.09
CA GLY A 8 -2.66 -11.17 -10.08
C GLY A 8 -1.30 -11.31 -9.40
N CYS A 9 -0.32 -10.56 -9.90
CA CYS A 9 1.04 -10.56 -9.35
C CYS A 9 1.14 -9.72 -8.08
N ILE A 10 2.03 -10.12 -7.18
CA ILE A 10 2.37 -9.38 -5.96
C ILE A 10 3.77 -8.80 -6.11
N TYR A 11 3.86 -7.47 -6.06
CA TYR A 11 5.10 -6.71 -6.12
C TYR A 11 5.39 -6.06 -4.77
N ILE A 12 6.64 -6.04 -4.36
CA ILE A 12 7.07 -5.37 -3.14
C ILE A 12 8.17 -4.37 -3.46
N TYR A 13 8.00 -3.13 -2.99
CA TYR A 13 9.05 -2.12 -2.95
C TYR A 13 9.44 -1.86 -1.50
N THR A 14 10.65 -2.27 -1.15
CA THR A 14 11.17 -2.20 0.22
C THR A 14 12.51 -1.44 0.27
N GLY A 15 13.07 -1.28 1.45
CA GLY A 15 14.35 -0.60 1.69
C GLY A 15 14.19 0.73 2.42
N ASP A 16 15.31 1.26 2.89
CA ASP A 16 15.41 2.52 3.64
C ASP A 16 15.54 3.75 2.74
N GLY A 17 15.76 3.54 1.44
CA GLY A 17 15.89 4.60 0.45
C GLY A 17 14.59 5.36 0.19
N ARG A 18 14.74 6.59 -0.28
CA ARG A 18 13.62 7.40 -0.75
C ARG A 18 13.17 6.90 -2.12
N GLY A 19 11.90 6.87 -2.36
CA GLY A 19 11.38 6.54 -3.69
C GLY A 19 10.50 5.31 -3.77
N LYS A 20 10.25 4.59 -2.66
CA LYS A 20 9.31 3.45 -2.63
C LYS A 20 7.89 3.86 -3.07
N SER A 21 7.35 4.88 -2.41
CA SER A 21 6.01 5.40 -2.75
C SER A 21 5.99 6.09 -4.12
N PRO A 22 6.97 6.93 -4.50
CA PRO A 22 7.07 7.44 -5.86
C PRO A 22 7.13 6.33 -6.92
N ALA A 23 7.87 5.25 -6.68
CA ALA A 23 7.91 4.11 -7.60
C ALA A 23 6.52 3.45 -7.75
N ALA A 24 5.82 3.24 -6.65
CA ALA A 24 4.46 2.68 -6.66
C ALA A 24 3.47 3.62 -7.38
N ILE A 25 3.54 4.92 -7.13
CA ILE A 25 2.72 5.93 -7.82
C ILE A 25 3.04 5.97 -9.32
N GLY A 26 4.32 5.86 -9.69
CA GLY A 26 4.72 5.74 -11.10
C GLY A 26 4.08 4.52 -11.78
N ARG A 27 4.02 3.39 -11.10
CA ARG A 27 3.31 2.18 -11.59
C ARG A 27 1.80 2.42 -11.73
N ALA A 28 1.21 3.18 -10.80
CA ALA A 28 -0.20 3.58 -10.90
C ALA A 28 -0.47 4.40 -12.17
N VAL A 29 0.37 5.37 -12.46
CA VAL A 29 0.25 6.21 -13.66
C VAL A 29 0.42 5.36 -14.93
N GLN A 30 1.40 4.48 -14.98
CA GLN A 30 1.59 3.57 -16.12
C GLN A 30 0.35 2.68 -16.34
N ALA A 31 -0.18 2.10 -15.28
CA ALA A 31 -1.38 1.27 -15.37
C ALA A 31 -2.61 2.06 -15.87
N ALA A 32 -2.79 3.28 -15.38
CA ALA A 32 -3.86 4.16 -15.82
C ALA A 32 -3.75 4.54 -17.31
N VAL A 33 -2.53 4.80 -17.80
CA VAL A 33 -2.26 5.05 -19.23
C VAL A 33 -2.64 3.84 -20.07
N GLU A 34 -2.48 2.62 -19.56
CA GLU A 34 -2.91 1.38 -20.21
C GLU A 34 -4.43 1.10 -20.10
N GLY A 35 -5.19 2.02 -19.51
CA GLY A 35 -6.64 1.89 -19.32
C GLY A 35 -7.03 1.03 -18.10
N LYS A 36 -6.11 0.74 -17.20
CA LYS A 36 -6.36 -0.01 -15.97
C LYS A 36 -6.89 0.91 -14.88
N ARG A 37 -7.76 0.37 -14.04
CA ARG A 37 -8.29 1.05 -12.85
C ARG A 37 -7.34 0.81 -11.69
N VAL A 38 -6.97 1.87 -10.99
CA VAL A 38 -6.02 1.83 -9.88
C VAL A 38 -6.66 2.35 -8.58
N VAL A 39 -6.44 1.63 -7.49
CA VAL A 39 -6.76 2.08 -6.14
C VAL A 39 -5.47 2.13 -5.33
N ILE A 40 -5.23 3.24 -4.66
CA ILE A 40 -4.11 3.44 -3.74
C ILE A 40 -4.68 3.62 -2.33
N ILE A 41 -4.22 2.81 -1.39
CA ILE A 41 -4.54 2.94 0.03
C ILE A 41 -3.24 3.25 0.78
N GLN A 42 -3.21 4.40 1.46
CA GLN A 42 -2.05 4.83 2.24
C GLN A 42 -2.29 4.64 3.73
N PHE A 43 -1.28 4.05 4.40
CA PHE A 43 -1.21 3.87 5.84
C PHE A 43 -0.01 4.63 6.41
N LEU A 44 -0.05 4.99 7.68
CA LEU A 44 1.08 5.53 8.46
C LEU A 44 1.82 6.73 7.81
N LYS A 45 1.18 7.41 6.90
CA LYS A 45 1.71 8.65 6.34
C LYS A 45 1.08 9.83 7.04
N GLY A 46 1.85 10.48 7.91
CA GLY A 46 1.56 11.82 8.38
C GLY A 46 1.32 12.79 7.21
N LYS A 47 1.30 14.10 7.44
CA LYS A 47 1.09 15.12 6.40
C LYS A 47 1.88 14.79 5.12
N GLY A 48 1.27 14.07 4.23
CA GLY A 48 1.78 13.76 2.91
C GLY A 48 0.80 14.29 1.89
N LEU A 49 0.83 13.91 0.66
CA LEU A 49 -0.06 14.35 -0.41
C LEU A 49 -1.49 14.67 0.11
N GLU A 50 -1.66 15.88 0.66
CA GLU A 50 -2.97 16.40 1.07
C GLU A 50 -3.91 16.36 -0.13
N ASP A 51 -5.20 16.43 0.12
CA ASP A 51 -6.26 16.60 -0.89
C ASP A 51 -5.84 17.63 -1.96
N SER A 52 -4.95 17.20 -2.85
CA SER A 52 -4.56 18.06 -3.95
C SER A 52 -5.61 17.93 -5.05
N ASP A 53 -6.03 19.05 -5.60
CA ASP A 53 -6.90 19.07 -6.78
C ASP A 53 -6.32 18.22 -7.93
N PHE A 54 -5.03 18.01 -7.92
CA PHE A 54 -4.35 17.16 -8.89
C PHE A 54 -4.75 15.68 -8.75
N LEU A 55 -4.78 15.14 -7.52
CA LEU A 55 -5.18 13.74 -7.28
C LEU A 55 -6.65 13.54 -7.63
N ARG A 56 -7.52 14.50 -7.31
CA ARG A 56 -8.93 14.44 -7.70
C ARG A 56 -9.12 14.44 -9.22
N ARG A 57 -8.22 15.11 -9.95
CA ARG A 57 -8.27 15.09 -11.43
C ARG A 57 -7.82 13.78 -12.05
N MET A 58 -7.18 12.90 -11.29
CA MET A 58 -6.82 11.56 -11.76
C MET A 58 -7.96 10.55 -11.61
N GLU A 59 -9.03 10.91 -10.92
CA GLU A 59 -10.24 10.09 -10.86
C GLU A 59 -11.01 10.12 -12.20
N PRO A 60 -11.62 9.02 -12.60
CA PRO A 60 -11.79 7.76 -11.88
C PRO A 60 -10.66 6.75 -12.07
N GLU A 61 -9.65 7.03 -12.88
CA GLU A 61 -8.59 6.09 -13.25
C GLU A 61 -7.74 5.70 -12.04
N ILE A 62 -7.37 6.68 -11.20
CA ILE A 62 -6.62 6.47 -9.96
C ILE A 62 -7.40 7.07 -8.80
N LYS A 63 -7.76 6.23 -7.83
CA LYS A 63 -8.42 6.66 -6.59
C LYS A 63 -7.49 6.48 -5.42
N LEU A 64 -7.31 7.54 -4.62
CA LEU A 64 -6.47 7.54 -3.43
C LEU A 64 -7.33 7.59 -2.16
N PHE A 65 -7.08 6.67 -1.24
CA PHE A 65 -7.69 6.62 0.08
C PHE A 65 -6.62 6.64 1.17
N ARG A 66 -6.90 7.33 2.26
CA ARG A 66 -6.05 7.39 3.44
C ARG A 66 -6.78 6.87 4.64
N PHE A 67 -6.11 6.04 5.42
CA PHE A 67 -6.59 5.54 6.70
C PHE A 67 -5.63 5.96 7.80
N GLU A 68 -5.61 7.23 8.07
CA GLU A 68 -4.85 7.87 9.13
C GLU A 68 -5.64 9.08 9.65
N LYS A 69 -5.77 9.21 10.96
CA LYS A 69 -6.48 10.32 11.60
C LYS A 69 -5.55 11.34 12.23
N SER A 70 -4.33 10.92 12.58
CA SER A 70 -3.38 11.75 13.30
C SER A 70 -2.22 12.18 12.40
N ASP A 71 -1.90 13.47 12.45
CA ASP A 71 -0.69 14.03 11.83
C ASP A 71 0.60 13.71 12.63
N SER A 72 0.45 13.11 13.82
CA SER A 72 1.56 12.79 14.71
C SER A 72 2.08 11.38 14.46
N ASN A 73 3.37 11.17 14.73
CA ASN A 73 3.96 9.86 14.68
C ASN A 73 3.22 8.89 15.61
N PHE A 74 2.86 7.70 15.12
CA PHE A 74 2.12 6.69 15.88
C PHE A 74 2.75 6.39 17.25
N ALA A 75 4.08 6.35 17.33
CA ALA A 75 4.80 6.08 18.58
C ALA A 75 4.59 7.16 19.66
N GLU A 76 4.28 8.39 19.26
CA GLU A 76 4.10 9.56 20.14
C GLU A 76 2.66 9.75 20.60
N LEU A 77 1.72 8.95 20.09
CA LEU A 77 0.32 9.05 20.46
C LEU A 77 0.05 8.50 21.86
N SER A 78 -0.96 9.07 22.54
CA SER A 78 -1.52 8.48 23.75
C SER A 78 -2.15 7.11 23.45
N GLU A 79 -2.27 6.25 24.46
CA GLU A 79 -2.86 4.91 24.29
C GLU A 79 -4.27 4.95 23.69
N GLU A 80 -5.09 5.91 24.10
CA GLU A 80 -6.44 6.11 23.55
C GLU A 80 -6.38 6.43 22.05
N LYS A 81 -5.54 7.38 21.65
CA LYS A 81 -5.34 7.76 20.25
C LYS A 81 -4.73 6.62 19.42
N LYS A 82 -3.83 5.83 20.01
CA LYS A 82 -3.29 4.63 19.35
C LYS A 82 -4.40 3.63 19.03
N GLN A 83 -5.33 3.41 19.95
CA GLN A 83 -6.46 2.50 19.71
C GLN A 83 -7.39 3.00 18.61
N GLU A 84 -7.62 4.30 18.55
CA GLU A 84 -8.40 4.91 17.45
C GLU A 84 -7.70 4.74 16.09
N GLU A 85 -6.38 4.96 16.04
CA GLU A 85 -5.58 4.74 14.82
C GLU A 85 -5.59 3.28 14.38
N ILE A 86 -5.41 2.34 15.32
CA ILE A 86 -5.47 0.90 15.04
C ILE A 86 -6.82 0.53 14.45
N GLN A 87 -7.91 1.04 15.01
CA GLN A 87 -9.25 0.77 14.48
C GLN A 87 -9.42 1.35 13.08
N ASN A 88 -8.93 2.55 12.85
CA ASN A 88 -8.96 3.18 11.53
C ASN A 88 -8.14 2.39 10.49
N ILE A 89 -6.96 1.92 10.87
CA ILE A 89 -6.13 1.05 10.03
C ILE A 89 -6.85 -0.27 9.72
N ARG A 90 -7.49 -0.90 10.69
CA ARG A 90 -8.30 -2.11 10.48
C ARG A 90 -9.44 -1.86 9.50
N ASN A 91 -10.07 -0.72 9.57
CA ASN A 91 -11.08 -0.31 8.59
C ASN A 91 -10.47 -0.20 7.19
N GLY A 92 -9.24 0.32 7.07
CA GLY A 92 -8.51 0.39 5.81
C GLY A 92 -8.18 -0.98 5.23
N ILE A 93 -7.80 -1.94 6.07
CA ILE A 93 -7.57 -3.34 5.64
C ILE A 93 -8.89 -3.99 5.20
N GLY A 94 -9.99 -3.76 5.91
CA GLY A 94 -11.32 -4.22 5.52
C GLY A 94 -11.76 -3.61 4.18
N PHE A 95 -11.46 -2.35 3.94
CA PHE A 95 -11.73 -1.68 2.67
C PHE A 95 -10.88 -2.28 1.54
N ALA A 96 -9.59 -2.54 1.76
CA ALA A 96 -8.73 -3.22 0.80
C ALA A 96 -9.28 -4.60 0.41
N LYS A 97 -9.74 -5.37 1.40
CA LYS A 97 -10.39 -6.66 1.16
C LYS A 97 -11.63 -6.53 0.29
N LYS A 98 -12.47 -5.53 0.56
CA LYS A 98 -13.65 -5.25 -0.25
C LYS A 98 -13.27 -4.93 -1.69
N VAL A 99 -12.30 -4.06 -1.90
CA VAL A 99 -11.80 -3.68 -3.24
C VAL A 99 -11.35 -4.92 -4.02
N LEU A 100 -10.59 -5.82 -3.38
CA LEU A 100 -10.10 -7.03 -4.03
C LEU A 100 -11.22 -8.05 -4.32
N THR A 101 -12.11 -8.28 -3.36
CA THR A 101 -13.19 -9.28 -3.51
C THR A 101 -14.27 -8.86 -4.50
N THR A 102 -14.48 -7.57 -4.70
CA THR A 102 -15.46 -7.02 -5.66
C THR A 102 -14.86 -6.73 -7.03
N GLY A 103 -13.54 -6.86 -7.21
CA GLY A 103 -12.86 -6.58 -8.48
C GLY A 103 -12.97 -5.12 -8.92
N GLU A 104 -12.95 -4.18 -7.98
CA GLU A 104 -13.11 -2.75 -8.26
C GLU A 104 -11.91 -2.13 -8.98
N CYS A 105 -10.74 -2.76 -8.97
CA CYS A 105 -9.54 -2.28 -9.64
C CYS A 105 -8.73 -3.42 -10.27
N ASP A 106 -7.84 -3.04 -11.16
CA ASP A 106 -6.89 -3.92 -11.83
C ASP A 106 -5.52 -3.90 -11.13
N LEU A 107 -5.22 -2.81 -10.42
CA LEU A 107 -4.03 -2.63 -9.60
C LEU A 107 -4.41 -2.01 -8.25
N LEU A 108 -4.06 -2.68 -7.16
CA LEU A 108 -4.16 -2.16 -5.79
C LEU A 108 -2.78 -1.86 -5.23
N ILE A 109 -2.58 -0.66 -4.72
CA ILE A 109 -1.35 -0.26 -4.03
C ILE A 109 -1.66 -0.08 -2.54
N LEU A 110 -0.95 -0.82 -1.70
CA LEU A 110 -1.00 -0.72 -0.24
C LEU A 110 0.28 -0.05 0.25
N ASP A 111 0.24 1.28 0.34
CA ASP A 111 1.40 2.09 0.67
C ASP A 111 1.66 2.09 2.18
N GLU A 112 2.90 1.77 2.57
CA GLU A 112 3.35 1.58 3.98
C GLU A 112 2.70 0.40 4.73
N VAL A 113 2.08 -0.54 4.04
CA VAL A 113 1.44 -1.70 4.69
C VAL A 113 2.44 -2.60 5.42
N LEU A 114 3.69 -2.69 4.95
CA LEU A 114 4.75 -3.46 5.64
C LEU A 114 5.08 -2.86 7.00
N GLY A 115 4.96 -1.55 7.16
CA GLY A 115 5.12 -0.87 8.45
C GLY A 115 4.05 -1.26 9.47
N LEU A 116 2.85 -1.65 9.02
CA LEU A 116 1.79 -2.14 9.90
C LEU A 116 2.17 -3.49 10.52
N VAL A 117 2.80 -4.36 9.76
CA VAL A 117 3.31 -5.66 10.22
C VAL A 117 4.48 -5.46 11.16
N GLU A 118 5.44 -4.60 10.81
CA GLU A 118 6.60 -4.27 11.65
C GLU A 118 6.19 -3.73 13.02
N LYS A 119 5.17 -2.87 13.07
CA LYS A 119 4.64 -2.30 14.33
C LYS A 119 3.68 -3.24 15.08
N GLY A 120 3.39 -4.41 14.56
CA GLY A 120 2.46 -5.36 15.17
C GLY A 120 1.00 -4.92 15.14
N ILE A 121 0.63 -3.96 14.31
CA ILE A 121 -0.76 -3.48 14.15
C ILE A 121 -1.59 -4.51 13.41
N ILE A 122 -1.01 -5.17 12.41
CA ILE A 122 -1.57 -6.35 11.75
C ILE A 122 -0.56 -7.49 11.78
N THR A 123 -1.03 -8.71 11.63
CA THR A 123 -0.17 -9.91 11.54
C THR A 123 0.18 -10.24 10.10
N VAL A 124 1.21 -11.05 9.90
CA VAL A 124 1.54 -11.63 8.59
C VAL A 124 0.35 -12.43 8.04
N ASP A 125 -0.34 -13.19 8.90
CA ASP A 125 -1.50 -13.96 8.49
C ASP A 125 -2.65 -13.08 7.99
N THR A 126 -2.86 -11.92 8.62
CA THR A 126 -3.83 -10.93 8.15
C THR A 126 -3.49 -10.42 6.75
N LEU A 127 -2.23 -10.09 6.50
CA LEU A 127 -1.78 -9.63 5.19
C LEU A 127 -1.88 -10.75 4.14
N LYS A 128 -1.48 -11.95 4.50
CA LYS A 128 -1.58 -13.14 3.64
C LYS A 128 -3.02 -13.41 3.23
N ALA A 129 -3.95 -13.42 4.19
CA ALA A 129 -5.37 -13.62 3.93
C ALA A 129 -5.95 -12.53 3.00
N LEU A 130 -5.50 -11.28 3.16
CA LEU A 130 -5.87 -10.19 2.27
C LEU A 130 -5.38 -10.45 0.83
N LEU A 131 -4.12 -10.82 0.67
CA LEU A 131 -3.52 -11.09 -0.65
C LEU A 131 -4.16 -12.28 -1.36
N GLU A 132 -4.65 -13.27 -0.62
CA GLU A 132 -5.38 -14.42 -1.18
C GLU A 132 -6.73 -14.00 -1.83
N CYS A 133 -7.26 -12.83 -1.47
CA CYS A 133 -8.49 -12.27 -2.04
C CYS A 133 -8.28 -11.55 -3.39
N ARG A 134 -7.05 -11.44 -3.88
CA ARG A 134 -6.72 -10.57 -5.03
C ARG A 134 -7.30 -11.01 -6.37
N GLY A 135 -7.63 -12.30 -6.53
CA GLY A 135 -8.06 -12.80 -7.83
C GLY A 135 -7.03 -12.49 -8.92
N ASP A 136 -7.43 -11.79 -9.97
CA ASP A 136 -6.58 -11.32 -11.07
C ASP A 136 -6.04 -9.89 -10.88
N THR A 137 -6.32 -9.25 -9.74
CA THR A 137 -5.82 -7.92 -9.41
C THR A 137 -4.33 -7.97 -9.02
N ASP A 138 -3.51 -7.17 -9.66
CA ASP A 138 -2.12 -6.97 -9.23
C ASP A 138 -2.07 -6.14 -7.94
N VAL A 139 -1.15 -6.47 -7.05
CA VAL A 139 -0.98 -5.77 -5.77
C VAL A 139 0.47 -5.31 -5.60
N ILE A 140 0.64 -4.07 -5.19
CA ILE A 140 1.95 -3.51 -4.80
C ILE A 140 1.92 -3.22 -3.30
N LEU A 141 2.91 -3.76 -2.58
CA LEU A 141 3.14 -3.49 -1.17
C LEU A 141 4.38 -2.62 -1.01
N THR A 142 4.35 -1.64 -0.13
CA THR A 142 5.53 -0.85 0.20
C THR A 142 5.81 -0.82 1.70
N GLY A 143 7.06 -0.56 2.06
CA GLY A 143 7.53 -0.37 3.42
C GLY A 143 9.04 -0.53 3.56
N ILE A 144 9.56 -0.15 4.71
CA ILE A 144 11.01 -0.17 4.94
C ILE A 144 11.51 -1.59 5.19
N THR A 145 10.84 -2.31 6.09
CA THR A 145 11.25 -3.63 6.55
C THR A 145 10.41 -4.71 5.91
N LEU A 146 11.07 -5.70 5.35
CA LEU A 146 10.43 -6.88 4.78
C LEU A 146 10.87 -8.11 5.56
N ASN A 147 9.91 -8.88 6.10
CA ASN A 147 10.22 -10.15 6.70
C ASN A 147 10.16 -11.29 5.66
N ASP A 148 10.81 -12.40 5.97
CA ASP A 148 10.97 -13.52 5.05
C ASP A 148 9.63 -14.19 4.70
N GLU A 149 8.69 -14.24 5.64
CA GLU A 149 7.37 -14.83 5.41
C GLU A 149 6.53 -14.05 4.38
N ILE A 150 6.68 -12.72 4.36
CA ILE A 150 6.04 -11.86 3.35
C ILE A 150 6.80 -11.94 2.03
N CYS A 151 8.13 -11.99 2.09
CA CYS A 151 8.97 -12.07 0.90
C CYS A 151 8.59 -13.26 0.00
N VAL A 152 8.33 -14.42 0.59
CA VAL A 152 7.96 -15.62 -0.17
C VAL A 152 6.58 -15.54 -0.84
N LEU A 153 5.72 -14.60 -0.45
CA LEU A 153 4.42 -14.37 -1.09
C LEU A 153 4.52 -13.55 -2.37
N ALA A 154 5.63 -12.83 -2.56
CA ALA A 154 5.80 -11.91 -3.68
C ALA A 154 6.31 -12.62 -4.94
N ASP A 155 5.85 -12.14 -6.08
CA ASP A 155 6.37 -12.52 -7.40
C ASP A 155 7.62 -11.72 -7.75
N GLU A 156 7.71 -10.46 -7.28
CA GLU A 156 8.87 -9.60 -7.48
C GLU A 156 9.09 -8.71 -6.25
N VAL A 157 10.32 -8.62 -5.81
CA VAL A 157 10.76 -7.75 -4.71
C VAL A 157 11.87 -6.84 -5.22
N SER A 158 11.66 -5.53 -5.09
CA SER A 158 12.66 -4.51 -5.40
C SER A 158 13.07 -3.77 -4.13
N LYS A 159 14.37 -3.67 -3.89
CA LYS A 159 14.92 -2.90 -2.78
C LYS A 159 15.41 -1.56 -3.29
N ILE A 160 14.97 -0.48 -2.65
CA ILE A 160 15.35 0.89 -2.99
C ILE A 160 16.28 1.42 -1.91
N GLU A 161 17.47 1.78 -2.32
CA GLU A 161 18.51 2.34 -1.45
C GLU A 161 18.90 3.73 -1.93
N THR A 162 19.06 4.67 -1.00
CA THR A 162 19.64 5.98 -1.28
C THR A 162 21.14 5.89 -1.16
N VAL A 163 21.85 5.89 -2.27
CA VAL A 163 23.31 5.73 -2.29
C VAL A 163 24.02 6.99 -1.79
N LYS A 164 23.48 8.16 -2.08
CA LYS A 164 24.02 9.45 -1.62
C LYS A 164 22.89 10.43 -1.39
N PHE A 165 22.97 11.12 -0.27
CA PHE A 165 22.03 12.17 0.09
C PHE A 165 22.79 13.44 0.50
N LYS A 166 22.51 14.56 -0.16
CA LYS A 166 23.07 15.88 0.20
C LYS A 166 21.95 16.72 0.83
N VAL A 167 22.17 17.12 2.07
CA VAL A 167 21.32 18.13 2.72
C VAL A 167 21.75 19.50 2.19
N TRP A 168 20.78 20.26 1.71
CA TRP A 168 20.98 21.66 1.33
C TRP A 168 20.62 22.51 2.56
N ASP A 169 21.56 23.31 3.03
CA ASP A 169 21.36 24.28 4.10
C ASP A 169 20.47 25.44 3.64
#